data_f4ca4d7f65eba099e20607cc725a13cb
#
_entry.id   f4ca4d7f65eba099e20607cc725a13cb
#
_cell.length_a   1.000
_cell.length_b   1.000
_cell.length_c   1.000
_cell.angle_alpha   90.00
_cell.angle_beta   90.00
_cell.angle_gamma   90.00
#
_symmetry.space_group_name_H-M   'P 1'
#
loop_
_entity.id
_entity.type
_entity.pdbx_description
1 polymer ?
#
loop_
_entity_poly.entity_id
_entity_poly.type
_entity_poly.pdbx_seq_one_letter_code
_entity_poly.pdbx_strand_id
1 'polypeptide(L)'
;ELLDESDAFTLIYTSGTTGTPKGVVLTHKNIMHQVRELPHLIALESDDVWVSILPSWHIFERAAEYLSVSKGCCTVYSTIKTFASDLEEYKPTLVATVPRLWESMHTKINTALEKKDPKKAKIFKKLVAISAAYNYNLRMLKDELPSFEPKPFWLTCKDKMVAFLKVCFLFPLNALAKKKLSLVQEKFGGRLRLAISGGGALPDFLDSWIDAIGIRIVNAYGMTECAPGITGRALNCNTFSTIGLPVKG
;
A
#
# COMPACT_ATOMS: atom_id res chain seq x y z
N GLU A 1 19.76 -30.47 19.32
CA GLU A 1 18.63 -30.83 18.43
C GLU A 1 18.62 -29.85 17.27
N LEU A 2 18.51 -30.37 16.04
CA LEU A 2 18.38 -29.54 14.85
C LEU A 2 16.89 -29.21 14.70
N LEU A 3 16.56 -27.94 14.47
CA LEU A 3 15.19 -27.52 14.16
C LEU A 3 14.78 -28.04 12.78
N ASP A 4 13.58 -28.61 12.70
CA ASP A 4 12.96 -29.02 11.44
C ASP A 4 12.03 -27.91 10.90
N GLU A 5 11.90 -27.83 9.59
CA GLU A 5 10.99 -26.84 8.95
C GLU A 5 9.52 -27.07 9.35
N SER A 6 9.15 -28.27 9.77
CA SER A 6 7.81 -28.62 10.26
C SER A 6 7.57 -28.27 11.73
N ASP A 7 8.61 -27.91 12.48
CA ASP A 7 8.47 -27.51 13.87
C ASP A 7 7.62 -26.24 14.01
N ALA A 8 6.84 -26.17 15.09
CA ALA A 8 6.02 -25.02 15.39
C ALA A 8 6.91 -23.80 15.69
N PHE A 9 6.78 -22.77 14.88
CA PHE A 9 7.50 -21.51 15.05
C PHE A 9 6.75 -20.55 15.97
N THR A 10 5.42 -20.47 15.83
CA THR A 10 4.59 -19.55 16.63
C THR A 10 3.15 -20.04 16.73
N LEU A 11 2.50 -19.65 17.82
CA LEU A 11 1.07 -19.81 18.05
C LEU A 11 0.42 -18.43 18.13
N ILE A 12 -0.55 -18.16 17.25
CA ILE A 12 -1.25 -16.88 17.20
C ILE A 12 -2.75 -17.12 17.38
N TYR A 13 -3.34 -16.45 18.36
CA TYR A 13 -4.77 -16.55 18.60
C TYR A 13 -5.55 -15.58 17.71
N THR A 14 -6.62 -16.08 17.10
CA THR A 14 -7.62 -15.29 16.37
C THR A 14 -8.96 -15.33 17.10
N SER A 15 -9.79 -14.30 16.93
CA SER A 15 -11.08 -14.20 17.61
C SER A 15 -12.07 -15.31 17.24
N GLY A 16 -11.83 -16.04 16.15
CA GLY A 16 -12.72 -17.07 15.65
C GLY A 16 -14.11 -16.54 15.27
N THR A 17 -14.77 -17.16 14.30
CA THR A 17 -16.13 -16.79 13.87
C THR A 17 -17.20 -17.18 14.90
N THR A 18 -16.88 -18.09 15.81
CA THR A 18 -17.78 -18.62 16.86
C THR A 18 -17.62 -17.93 18.22
N GLY A 19 -16.78 -16.88 18.30
CA GLY A 19 -16.49 -16.15 19.54
C GLY A 19 -15.47 -16.83 20.47
N THR A 20 -15.13 -18.10 20.25
CA THR A 20 -14.06 -18.78 20.99
C THR A 20 -12.72 -18.55 20.27
N PRO A 21 -11.68 -18.03 20.96
CA PRO A 21 -10.37 -17.85 20.36
C PRO A 21 -9.81 -19.17 19.83
N LYS A 22 -9.27 -19.13 18.61
CA LYS A 22 -8.62 -20.28 17.97
C LYS A 22 -7.12 -20.00 17.86
N GLY A 23 -6.30 -20.96 18.31
CA GLY A 23 -4.86 -20.91 18.18
C GLY A 23 -4.42 -21.42 16.80
N VAL A 24 -3.82 -20.54 16.02
CA VAL A 24 -3.23 -20.88 14.73
C VAL A 24 -1.76 -21.21 14.96
N VAL A 25 -1.39 -22.46 14.70
CA VAL A 25 0.00 -22.94 14.74
C VAL A 25 0.64 -22.70 13.38
N LEU A 26 1.71 -21.92 13.35
CA LEU A 26 2.50 -21.70 12.14
C LEU A 26 3.89 -22.31 12.32
N THR A 27 4.35 -23.02 11.31
CA THR A 27 5.67 -23.69 11.30
C THR A 27 6.76 -22.76 10.75
N HIS A 28 8.02 -23.15 10.95
CA HIS A 28 9.15 -22.50 10.32
C HIS A 28 8.99 -22.45 8.79
N LYS A 29 8.52 -23.53 8.17
CA LYS A 29 8.28 -23.61 6.73
C LYS A 29 7.26 -22.54 6.26
N ASN A 30 6.17 -22.33 7.01
CA ASN A 30 5.16 -21.33 6.64
C ASN A 30 5.75 -19.92 6.61
N ILE A 31 6.50 -19.55 7.65
CA ILE A 31 7.12 -18.22 7.74
C ILE A 31 8.21 -18.05 6.68
N MET A 32 9.07 -19.05 6.52
CA MET A 32 10.17 -18.98 5.53
C MET A 32 9.66 -18.94 4.08
N HIS A 33 8.51 -19.54 3.80
CA HIS A 33 7.86 -19.36 2.49
C HIS A 33 7.54 -17.87 2.22
N GLN A 34 6.91 -17.18 3.17
CA GLN A 34 6.60 -15.75 3.04
C GLN A 34 7.88 -14.91 2.90
N VAL A 35 8.91 -15.20 3.67
CA VAL A 35 10.20 -14.51 3.62
C VAL A 35 10.90 -14.67 2.27
N ARG A 36 10.73 -15.81 1.60
CA ARG A 36 11.29 -16.06 0.26
C ARG A 36 10.49 -15.38 -0.86
N GLU A 37 9.17 -15.44 -0.79
CA GLU A 37 8.31 -15.06 -1.92
C GLU A 37 7.86 -13.59 -1.90
N LEU A 38 7.52 -13.03 -0.73
CA LEU A 38 7.00 -11.66 -0.66
C LEU A 38 8.00 -10.56 -1.08
N PRO A 39 9.32 -10.67 -0.85
CA PRO A 39 10.27 -9.66 -1.32
C PRO A 39 10.20 -9.40 -2.82
N HIS A 40 9.88 -10.42 -3.63
CA HIS A 40 9.75 -10.28 -5.08
C HIS A 40 8.58 -9.39 -5.51
N LEU A 41 7.52 -9.31 -4.70
CA LEU A 41 6.36 -8.45 -4.99
C LEU A 41 6.66 -6.97 -4.77
N ILE A 42 7.54 -6.66 -3.82
CA ILE A 42 7.82 -5.30 -3.35
C ILE A 42 9.22 -4.80 -3.71
N ALA A 43 10.03 -5.61 -4.38
CA ALA A 43 11.44 -5.34 -4.70
C ALA A 43 12.18 -4.78 -3.47
N LEU A 44 12.23 -5.59 -2.41
CA LEU A 44 12.86 -5.22 -1.14
C LEU A 44 14.39 -5.31 -1.26
N GLU A 45 15.09 -4.22 -0.94
CA GLU A 45 16.54 -4.09 -1.02
C GLU A 45 17.15 -3.81 0.37
N SER A 46 18.44 -4.07 0.53
CA SER A 46 19.13 -3.93 1.82
C SER A 46 19.29 -2.49 2.31
N ASP A 47 19.20 -1.50 1.43
CA ASP A 47 19.26 -0.06 1.73
C ASP A 47 17.88 0.54 2.07
N ASP A 48 16.83 -0.30 2.07
CA ASP A 48 15.52 0.13 2.47
C ASP A 48 15.42 0.44 3.97
N VAL A 49 14.65 1.45 4.28
CA VAL A 49 14.27 1.82 5.65
C VAL A 49 12.79 1.49 5.85
N TRP A 50 12.53 0.55 6.73
CA TRP A 50 11.19 0.05 7.05
C TRP A 50 10.67 0.66 8.34
N VAL A 51 9.47 1.23 8.34
CA VAL A 51 8.79 1.63 9.57
C VAL A 51 7.80 0.56 10.01
N SER A 52 8.03 0.01 11.20
CA SER A 52 7.16 -0.92 11.91
C SER A 52 6.24 -0.12 12.84
N ILE A 53 4.93 -0.18 12.60
CA ILE A 53 3.91 0.56 13.37
C ILE A 53 2.76 -0.32 13.84
N LEU A 54 2.53 -1.45 13.18
CA LEU A 54 1.45 -2.35 13.54
C LEU A 54 1.85 -3.19 14.76
N PRO A 55 0.89 -3.81 15.46
CA PRO A 55 1.20 -4.66 16.60
C PRO A 55 2.05 -5.87 16.19
N SER A 56 3.23 -6.04 16.81
CA SER A 56 4.17 -7.13 16.51
C SER A 56 3.65 -8.54 16.85
N TRP A 57 2.58 -8.64 17.66
CA TRP A 57 1.89 -9.92 17.90
C TRP A 57 0.93 -10.31 16.76
N HIS A 58 0.59 -9.39 15.85
CA HIS A 58 -0.20 -9.68 14.66
C HIS A 58 0.71 -10.22 13.57
N ILE A 59 0.28 -11.33 12.92
CA ILE A 59 1.12 -12.02 11.93
C ILE A 59 1.56 -11.11 10.77
N PHE A 60 0.74 -10.15 10.38
CA PHE A 60 1.09 -9.23 9.29
C PHE A 60 2.33 -8.39 9.62
N GLU A 61 2.39 -7.77 10.81
CA GLU A 61 3.57 -7.00 11.22
C GLU A 61 4.77 -7.90 11.45
N ARG A 62 4.56 -9.04 12.11
CA ARG A 62 5.63 -10.01 12.34
C ARG A 62 6.28 -10.49 11.05
N ALA A 63 5.48 -10.79 10.02
CA ALA A 63 6.00 -11.15 8.70
C ALA A 63 6.77 -9.97 8.06
N ALA A 64 6.26 -8.75 8.17
CA ALA A 64 6.92 -7.55 7.69
C ALA A 64 8.30 -7.33 8.35
N GLU A 65 8.39 -7.52 9.67
CA GLU A 65 9.68 -7.46 10.40
C GLU A 65 10.65 -8.54 9.93
N TYR A 66 10.20 -9.79 9.73
CA TYR A 66 11.05 -10.85 9.22
C TYR A 66 11.54 -10.59 7.79
N LEU A 67 10.69 -10.01 6.94
CA LEU A 67 11.09 -9.58 5.60
C LEU A 67 12.20 -8.53 5.68
N SER A 68 12.02 -7.51 6.51
CA SER A 68 13.00 -6.45 6.71
C SER A 68 14.35 -7.03 7.18
N VAL A 69 14.33 -7.85 8.21
CA VAL A 69 15.53 -8.49 8.76
C VAL A 69 16.21 -9.41 7.73
N SER A 70 15.42 -10.20 6.98
CA SER A 70 15.96 -11.15 5.99
C SER A 70 16.74 -10.50 4.85
N LYS A 71 16.47 -9.24 4.58
CA LYS A 71 17.15 -8.43 3.54
C LYS A 71 18.20 -7.47 4.12
N GLY A 72 18.34 -7.43 5.44
CA GLY A 72 19.27 -6.52 6.11
C GLY A 72 18.83 -5.06 6.09
N CYS A 73 17.52 -4.81 5.96
CA CYS A 73 16.97 -3.46 5.98
C CYS A 73 17.09 -2.82 7.37
N CYS A 74 17.11 -1.48 7.40
CA CYS A 74 16.95 -0.74 8.65
C CYS A 74 15.47 -0.76 9.07
N THR A 75 15.17 -1.28 10.27
CA THR A 75 13.82 -1.26 10.84
C THR A 75 13.72 -0.20 11.93
N VAL A 76 12.77 0.72 11.78
CA VAL A 76 12.44 1.77 12.74
C VAL A 76 11.12 1.42 13.42
N TYR A 77 11.13 1.21 14.73
CA TYR A 77 9.92 0.95 15.50
C TYR A 77 9.23 2.27 15.86
N SER A 78 7.97 2.38 15.51
CA SER A 78 7.15 3.58 15.68
C SER A 78 5.89 3.30 16.48
N THR A 79 5.19 4.35 16.84
CA THR A 79 3.88 4.28 17.51
C THR A 79 2.87 5.16 16.77
N ILE A 80 1.57 4.93 17.00
CA ILE A 80 0.51 5.77 16.40
C ILE A 80 0.69 7.26 16.77
N LYS A 81 1.28 7.55 17.93
CA LYS A 81 1.51 8.92 18.41
C LYS A 81 2.67 9.61 17.70
N THR A 82 3.75 8.88 17.47
CA THR A 82 5.00 9.41 16.89
C THR A 82 5.11 9.17 15.39
N PHE A 83 4.22 8.38 14.79
CA PHE A 83 4.32 7.96 13.39
C PHE A 83 4.57 9.10 12.41
N ALA A 84 3.85 10.21 12.54
CA ALA A 84 4.02 11.34 11.64
C ALA A 84 5.40 12.02 11.78
N SER A 85 5.92 12.17 13.00
CA SER A 85 7.27 12.69 13.24
C SER A 85 8.34 11.72 12.78
N ASP A 86 8.13 10.42 13.01
CA ASP A 86 9.08 9.38 12.64
C ASP A 86 9.21 9.27 11.10
N LEU A 87 8.11 9.46 10.36
CA LEU A 87 8.16 9.55 8.89
C LEU A 87 9.03 10.72 8.40
N GLU A 88 8.92 11.89 9.03
CA GLU A 88 9.71 13.06 8.67
C GLU A 88 11.19 12.90 9.08
N GLU A 89 11.47 12.28 10.24
CA GLU A 89 12.81 12.09 10.79
C GLU A 89 13.59 11.00 10.08
N TYR A 90 13.03 9.79 10.00
CA TYR A 90 13.73 8.62 9.46
C TYR A 90 13.58 8.44 7.96
N LYS A 91 12.66 9.18 7.31
CA LYS A 91 12.44 9.19 5.87
C LYS A 91 12.39 7.79 5.28
N PRO A 92 11.44 6.95 5.72
CA PRO A 92 11.38 5.55 5.31
C PRO A 92 11.12 5.41 3.82
N THR A 93 11.55 4.26 3.30
CA THR A 93 11.28 3.85 1.91
C THR A 93 10.07 2.92 1.82
N LEU A 94 9.78 2.20 2.91
CA LEU A 94 8.70 1.23 3.02
C LEU A 94 7.94 1.38 4.34
N VAL A 95 6.65 1.10 4.29
CA VAL A 95 5.80 1.00 5.48
C VAL A 95 4.70 -0.03 5.30
N ALA A 96 4.52 -0.92 6.29
CA ALA A 96 3.34 -1.78 6.39
C ALA A 96 2.23 -1.06 7.16
N THR A 97 1.03 -1.09 6.64
CA THR A 97 -0.09 -0.30 7.14
C THR A 97 -1.41 -1.04 7.05
N VAL A 98 -2.43 -0.47 7.68
CA VAL A 98 -3.83 -0.86 7.51
C VAL A 98 -4.63 0.30 6.92
N PRO A 99 -5.76 0.06 6.22
CA PRO A 99 -6.57 1.11 5.60
C PRO A 99 -6.97 2.22 6.57
N ARG A 100 -7.28 1.87 7.82
CA ARG A 100 -7.69 2.83 8.87
C ARG A 100 -6.62 3.88 9.19
N LEU A 101 -5.35 3.54 9.05
CA LEU A 101 -4.26 4.49 9.22
C LEU A 101 -4.31 5.56 8.12
N TRP A 102 -4.51 5.14 6.88
CA TRP A 102 -4.64 6.05 5.73
C TRP A 102 -5.88 6.93 5.80
N GLU A 103 -7.03 6.39 6.25
CA GLU A 103 -8.24 7.18 6.52
C GLU A 103 -7.98 8.28 7.54
N SER A 104 -7.29 7.93 8.63
CA SER A 104 -6.90 8.90 9.68
C SER A 104 -5.97 9.98 9.12
N MET A 105 -4.97 9.61 8.33
CA MET A 105 -4.04 10.56 7.71
C MET A 105 -4.73 11.46 6.69
N HIS A 106 -5.58 10.90 5.82
CA HIS A 106 -6.39 11.65 4.89
C HIS A 106 -7.24 12.72 5.61
N THR A 107 -7.94 12.30 6.67
CA THR A 107 -8.79 13.19 7.47
C THR A 107 -7.97 14.28 8.15
N LYS A 108 -6.86 13.91 8.80
CA LYS A 108 -5.97 14.87 9.48
C LYS A 108 -5.41 15.92 8.51
N ILE A 109 -4.92 15.51 7.34
CA ILE A 109 -4.37 16.42 6.33
C ILE A 109 -5.44 17.39 5.82
N ASN A 110 -6.61 16.88 5.44
CA ASN A 110 -7.69 17.73 4.94
C ASN A 110 -8.20 18.72 6.01
N THR A 111 -8.41 18.24 7.24
CA THR A 111 -8.87 19.11 8.35
C THR A 111 -7.81 20.16 8.72
N ALA A 112 -6.53 19.80 8.73
CA ALA A 112 -5.45 20.76 9.02
C ALA A 112 -5.38 21.85 7.95
N LEU A 113 -5.52 21.48 6.66
CA LEU A 113 -5.54 22.43 5.57
C LEU A 113 -6.77 23.35 5.63
N GLU A 114 -7.96 22.80 5.93
CA GLU A 114 -9.19 23.59 6.05
C GLU A 114 -9.13 24.59 7.20
N LYS A 115 -8.60 24.19 8.35
CA LYS A 115 -8.41 25.08 9.51
C LYS A 115 -7.37 26.17 9.25
N LYS A 116 -6.29 25.86 8.53
CA LYS A 116 -5.20 26.82 8.27
C LYS A 116 -5.58 27.83 7.17
N ASP A 117 -6.16 27.39 6.08
CA ASP A 117 -6.54 28.23 4.94
C ASP A 117 -7.58 27.51 4.05
N PRO A 118 -8.86 27.84 4.17
CA PRO A 118 -9.91 27.21 3.37
C PRO A 118 -9.75 27.36 1.85
N LYS A 119 -9.09 28.44 1.39
CA LYS A 119 -8.81 28.64 -0.06
C LYS A 119 -7.74 27.64 -0.53
N LYS A 120 -6.67 27.47 0.25
CA LYS A 120 -5.64 26.47 -0.04
C LYS A 120 -6.19 25.05 0.02
N ALA A 121 -7.08 24.74 0.95
CA ALA A 121 -7.77 23.45 1.01
C ALA A 121 -8.57 23.15 -0.26
N LYS A 122 -9.31 24.14 -0.78
CA LYS A 122 -10.04 23.99 -2.06
C LYS A 122 -9.09 23.76 -3.24
N ILE A 123 -7.95 24.48 -3.28
CA ILE A 123 -6.93 24.29 -4.30
C ILE A 123 -6.33 22.88 -4.19
N PHE A 124 -5.98 22.44 -3.00
CA PHE A 124 -5.46 21.10 -2.76
C PHE A 124 -6.41 20.01 -3.27
N LYS A 125 -7.70 20.08 -2.92
CA LYS A 125 -8.72 19.14 -3.42
C LYS A 125 -8.81 19.12 -4.94
N LYS A 126 -8.72 20.30 -5.60
CA LYS A 126 -8.68 20.38 -7.07
C LYS A 126 -7.44 19.74 -7.66
N LEU A 127 -6.26 19.97 -7.07
CA LEU A 127 -5.00 19.38 -7.54
C LEU A 127 -5.02 17.86 -7.41
N VAL A 128 -5.54 17.33 -6.30
CA VAL A 128 -5.76 15.88 -6.10
C VAL A 128 -6.71 15.33 -7.16
N ALA A 129 -7.83 16.00 -7.43
CA ALA A 129 -8.78 15.55 -8.46
C ALA A 129 -8.16 15.54 -9.87
N ILE A 130 -7.34 16.54 -10.22
CA ILE A 130 -6.61 16.59 -11.50
C ILE A 130 -5.64 15.42 -11.60
N SER A 131 -4.83 15.19 -10.56
CA SER A 131 -3.86 14.11 -10.54
C SER A 131 -4.54 12.73 -10.58
N ALA A 132 -5.62 12.53 -9.84
CA ALA A 132 -6.41 11.30 -9.86
C ALA A 132 -7.02 11.04 -11.24
N ALA A 133 -7.61 12.06 -11.88
CA ALA A 133 -8.17 11.94 -13.22
C ALA A 133 -7.08 11.63 -14.27
N TYR A 134 -5.93 12.26 -14.18
CA TYR A 134 -4.80 11.97 -15.05
C TYR A 134 -4.33 10.51 -14.88
N ASN A 135 -4.08 10.09 -13.65
CA ASN A 135 -3.60 8.74 -13.35
C ASN A 135 -4.60 7.67 -13.75
N TYR A 136 -5.90 7.89 -13.55
CA TYR A 136 -6.96 6.97 -13.97
C TYR A 136 -6.94 6.75 -15.51
N ASN A 137 -6.89 7.85 -16.29
CA ASN A 137 -6.85 7.74 -17.75
C ASN A 137 -5.54 7.13 -18.24
N LEU A 138 -4.42 7.40 -17.58
CA LEU A 138 -3.14 6.77 -17.91
C LEU A 138 -3.18 5.25 -17.67
N ARG A 139 -3.80 4.79 -16.57
CA ARG A 139 -4.02 3.37 -16.29
C ARG A 139 -4.94 2.69 -17.30
N MET A 140 -5.98 3.41 -17.76
CA MET A 140 -6.84 2.91 -18.83
C MET A 140 -6.06 2.65 -20.12
N LEU A 141 -5.12 3.51 -20.49
CA LEU A 141 -4.23 3.32 -21.63
C LEU A 141 -3.28 2.13 -21.48
N LYS A 142 -2.86 1.83 -20.26
CA LYS A 142 -1.92 0.76 -19.92
C LYS A 142 -2.59 -0.58 -19.60
N ASP A 143 -3.92 -0.65 -19.69
CA ASP A 143 -4.71 -1.83 -19.29
C ASP A 143 -4.51 -2.24 -17.79
N GLU A 144 -4.24 -1.25 -16.92
CA GLU A 144 -4.04 -1.44 -15.47
C GLU A 144 -5.34 -1.24 -14.67
N LEU A 145 -6.50 -1.17 -15.31
CA LEU A 145 -7.82 -1.14 -14.67
C LEU A 145 -8.49 -2.51 -14.75
N PRO A 146 -9.22 -2.94 -13.71
CA PRO A 146 -9.92 -4.22 -13.75
C PRO A 146 -10.99 -4.23 -14.84
N SER A 147 -11.07 -5.33 -15.57
CA SER A 147 -12.12 -5.58 -16.54
C SER A 147 -12.73 -6.94 -16.24
N PHE A 148 -13.99 -6.94 -15.81
CA PHE A 148 -14.72 -8.16 -15.44
C PHE A 148 -15.49 -8.76 -16.62
N GLU A 149 -15.74 -7.95 -17.65
CA GLU A 149 -16.43 -8.38 -18.85
C GLU A 149 -15.63 -8.01 -20.11
N PRO A 150 -15.57 -8.89 -21.12
CA PRO A 150 -14.93 -8.57 -22.39
C PRO A 150 -15.72 -7.48 -23.12
N LYS A 151 -15.06 -6.36 -23.41
CA LYS A 151 -15.64 -5.27 -24.18
C LYS A 151 -15.41 -5.49 -25.67
N PRO A 152 -16.37 -5.11 -26.55
CA PRO A 152 -16.15 -5.09 -27.99
C PRO A 152 -14.92 -4.24 -28.35
N PHE A 153 -14.14 -4.68 -29.32
CA PHE A 153 -12.90 -4.03 -29.75
C PHE A 153 -13.07 -2.52 -30.04
N TRP A 154 -14.11 -2.17 -30.78
CA TRP A 154 -14.38 -0.78 -31.14
C TRP A 154 -14.67 0.12 -29.93
N LEU A 155 -15.30 -0.43 -28.88
CA LEU A 155 -15.58 0.29 -27.63
C LEU A 155 -14.28 0.50 -26.84
N THR A 156 -13.43 -0.53 -26.79
CA THR A 156 -12.10 -0.42 -26.15
C THR A 156 -11.24 0.63 -26.86
N CYS A 157 -11.25 0.66 -28.21
CA CYS A 157 -10.53 1.68 -28.97
C CYS A 157 -11.08 3.09 -28.70
N LYS A 158 -12.41 3.26 -28.64
CA LYS A 158 -13.05 4.52 -28.30
C LYS A 158 -12.65 4.97 -26.89
N ASP A 159 -12.75 4.10 -25.89
CA ASP A 159 -12.40 4.40 -24.48
C ASP A 159 -10.92 4.82 -24.38
N LYS A 160 -10.01 4.11 -25.04
CA LYS A 160 -8.59 4.45 -25.08
C LYS A 160 -8.31 5.76 -25.80
N MET A 161 -9.01 6.06 -26.88
CA MET A 161 -8.86 7.36 -27.57
C MET A 161 -9.30 8.52 -26.69
N VAL A 162 -10.44 8.39 -26.02
CA VAL A 162 -10.91 9.41 -25.06
C VAL A 162 -9.93 9.56 -23.90
N ALA A 163 -9.41 8.46 -23.37
CA ALA A 163 -8.41 8.48 -22.29
C ALA A 163 -7.12 9.18 -22.76
N PHE A 164 -6.65 8.92 -23.99
CA PHE A 164 -5.48 9.59 -24.55
C PHE A 164 -5.66 11.11 -24.65
N LEU A 165 -6.77 11.57 -25.20
CA LEU A 165 -7.07 13.01 -25.28
C LEU A 165 -7.12 13.66 -23.89
N LYS A 166 -7.71 12.98 -22.89
CA LYS A 166 -7.73 13.47 -21.51
C LYS A 166 -6.33 13.51 -20.88
N VAL A 167 -5.50 12.50 -21.12
CA VAL A 167 -4.11 12.49 -20.66
C VAL A 167 -3.34 13.67 -21.26
N CYS A 168 -3.44 13.90 -22.56
CA CYS A 168 -2.79 15.05 -23.21
C CYS A 168 -3.26 16.38 -22.63
N PHE A 169 -4.56 16.57 -22.44
CA PHE A 169 -5.12 17.79 -21.88
C PHE A 169 -4.72 18.01 -20.42
N LEU A 170 -4.75 16.95 -19.60
CA LEU A 170 -4.44 17.01 -18.17
C LEU A 170 -2.92 17.04 -17.89
N PHE A 171 -2.08 16.67 -18.83
CA PHE A 171 -0.64 16.56 -18.62
C PHE A 171 0.00 17.82 -18.02
N PRO A 172 -0.16 19.03 -18.58
CA PRO A 172 0.45 20.24 -18.01
C PRO A 172 -0.13 20.58 -16.63
N LEU A 173 -1.43 20.37 -16.44
CA LEU A 173 -2.10 20.60 -15.16
C LEU A 173 -1.62 19.61 -14.10
N ASN A 174 -1.41 18.35 -14.48
CA ASN A 174 -0.89 17.32 -13.58
C ASN A 174 0.57 17.57 -13.23
N ALA A 175 1.40 18.06 -14.14
CA ALA A 175 2.78 18.45 -13.85
C ALA A 175 2.82 19.53 -12.75
N LEU A 176 1.96 20.54 -12.86
CA LEU A 176 1.81 21.57 -11.84
C LEU A 176 1.26 21.00 -10.52
N ALA A 177 0.24 20.11 -10.60
CA ALA A 177 -0.32 19.44 -9.45
C ALA A 177 0.73 18.62 -8.70
N LYS A 178 1.50 17.78 -9.38
CA LYS A 178 2.59 16.99 -8.80
C LYS A 178 3.60 17.85 -8.05
N LYS A 179 4.03 18.97 -8.61
CA LYS A 179 4.96 19.91 -7.95
C LYS A 179 4.39 20.46 -6.63
N LYS A 180 3.07 20.68 -6.55
CA LYS A 180 2.43 21.15 -5.31
C LYS A 180 2.13 20.02 -4.34
N LEU A 181 1.76 18.84 -4.84
CA LEU A 181 1.47 17.67 -4.03
C LEU A 181 2.73 17.02 -3.44
N SER A 182 3.93 17.26 -4.03
CA SER A 182 5.19 16.79 -3.45
C SER A 182 5.45 17.34 -2.04
N LEU A 183 4.91 18.52 -1.70
CA LEU A 183 4.95 19.03 -0.33
C LEU A 183 4.21 18.14 0.68
N VAL A 184 3.20 17.39 0.20
CA VAL A 184 2.54 16.38 1.03
C VAL A 184 3.39 15.13 1.14
N GLN A 185 4.07 14.72 0.06
CA GLN A 185 5.00 13.59 0.11
C GLN A 185 6.15 13.83 1.09
N GLU A 186 6.63 15.08 1.21
CA GLU A 186 7.65 15.45 2.21
C GLU A 186 7.20 15.15 3.64
N LYS A 187 5.89 15.24 3.94
CA LYS A 187 5.31 14.84 5.23
C LYS A 187 5.33 13.33 5.47
N PHE A 188 5.53 12.54 4.43
CA PHE A 188 5.79 11.11 4.49
C PHE A 188 7.30 10.79 4.39
N GLY A 189 8.16 11.77 4.66
CA GLY A 189 9.62 11.64 4.61
C GLY A 189 10.24 11.85 3.23
N GLY A 190 9.45 12.03 2.17
CA GLY A 190 9.92 12.33 0.80
C GLY A 190 10.63 11.17 0.07
N ARG A 191 10.91 10.05 0.76
CA ARG A 191 11.58 8.87 0.21
C ARG A 191 10.68 7.62 0.14
N LEU A 192 9.42 7.74 0.60
CA LEU A 192 8.48 6.62 0.64
C LEU A 192 8.16 6.14 -0.77
N ARG A 193 8.81 5.03 -1.19
CA ARG A 193 8.61 4.44 -2.50
C ARG A 193 7.43 3.49 -2.57
N LEU A 194 7.09 2.89 -1.42
CA LEU A 194 6.02 1.91 -1.35
C LEU A 194 5.38 1.86 0.04
N ALA A 195 4.07 1.88 0.06
CA ALA A 195 3.26 1.52 1.22
C ALA A 195 2.54 0.21 0.94
N ILE A 196 2.50 -0.69 1.92
CA ILE A 196 1.74 -1.94 1.85
C ILE A 196 0.50 -1.75 2.72
N SER A 197 -0.68 -2.03 2.18
CA SER A 197 -1.92 -1.99 2.93
C SER A 197 -2.54 -3.39 2.99
N GLY A 198 -2.78 -3.88 4.19
CA GLY A 198 -3.39 -5.18 4.42
C GLY A 198 -4.30 -5.17 5.65
N GLY A 199 -4.86 -6.33 6.01
CA GLY A 199 -5.71 -6.48 7.19
C GLY A 199 -7.12 -5.86 7.07
N GLY A 200 -7.49 -5.33 5.91
CA GLY A 200 -8.80 -4.78 5.62
C GLY A 200 -8.91 -4.29 4.18
N ALA A 201 -10.14 -4.08 3.71
CA ALA A 201 -10.38 -3.55 2.37
C ALA A 201 -9.92 -2.08 2.28
N LEU A 202 -9.09 -1.77 1.30
CA LEU A 202 -8.69 -0.39 1.00
C LEU A 202 -9.81 0.27 0.15
N PRO A 203 -10.49 1.33 0.64
CA PRO A 203 -11.52 2.02 -0.12
C PRO A 203 -10.96 2.65 -1.40
N ASP A 204 -11.71 2.57 -2.51
CA ASP A 204 -11.29 3.09 -3.82
C ASP A 204 -10.93 4.58 -3.81
N PHE A 205 -11.69 5.38 -3.05
CA PHE A 205 -11.40 6.81 -2.95
C PHE A 205 -10.04 7.07 -2.28
N LEU A 206 -9.67 6.20 -1.34
CA LEU A 206 -8.43 6.33 -0.59
C LEU A 206 -7.25 5.84 -1.43
N ASP A 207 -7.40 4.71 -2.12
CA ASP A 207 -6.44 4.20 -3.10
C ASP A 207 -6.12 5.28 -4.16
N SER A 208 -7.17 5.89 -4.73
CA SER A 208 -7.07 6.98 -5.70
C SER A 208 -6.42 8.25 -5.11
N TRP A 209 -6.74 8.61 -3.86
CA TRP A 209 -6.16 9.77 -3.21
C TRP A 209 -4.66 9.58 -2.92
N ILE A 210 -4.27 8.41 -2.41
CA ILE A 210 -2.87 8.08 -2.11
C ILE A 210 -2.04 8.11 -3.40
N ASP A 211 -2.55 7.52 -4.48
CA ASP A 211 -1.91 7.55 -5.78
C ASP A 211 -1.81 8.98 -6.35
N ALA A 212 -2.85 9.79 -6.19
CA ALA A 212 -2.88 11.17 -6.66
C ALA A 212 -1.84 12.06 -5.96
N ILE A 213 -1.59 11.84 -4.68
CA ILE A 213 -0.50 12.54 -3.95
C ILE A 213 0.89 11.95 -4.25
N GLY A 214 0.97 10.91 -5.08
CA GLY A 214 2.21 10.32 -5.59
C GLY A 214 2.86 9.28 -4.69
N ILE A 215 2.13 8.72 -3.74
CA ILE A 215 2.57 7.56 -2.95
C ILE A 215 2.05 6.31 -3.63
N ARG A 216 2.94 5.34 -3.84
CA ARG A 216 2.55 4.04 -4.36
C ARG A 216 2.07 3.15 -3.22
N ILE A 217 0.86 2.63 -3.35
CA ILE A 217 0.31 1.68 -2.39
C ILE A 217 0.05 0.32 -3.04
N VAL A 218 0.45 -0.73 -2.36
CA VAL A 218 0.18 -2.13 -2.71
C VAL A 218 -0.86 -2.65 -1.75
N ASN A 219 -2.02 -3.01 -2.27
CA ASN A 219 -3.04 -3.68 -1.50
C ASN A 219 -2.75 -5.18 -1.46
N ALA A 220 -2.78 -5.77 -0.26
CA ALA A 220 -2.50 -7.17 -0.01
C ALA A 220 -3.65 -7.82 0.77
N TYR A 221 -3.96 -9.05 0.42
CA TYR A 221 -4.92 -9.88 1.14
C TYR A 221 -4.23 -11.06 1.78
N GLY A 222 -4.63 -11.37 3.00
CA GLY A 222 -4.09 -12.48 3.75
C GLY A 222 -4.90 -12.78 5.01
N MET A 223 -4.52 -13.86 5.68
CA MET A 223 -5.12 -14.29 6.93
C MET A 223 -4.05 -14.98 7.80
N THR A 224 -4.30 -15.06 9.11
CA THR A 224 -3.32 -15.62 10.05
C THR A 224 -2.94 -17.06 9.68
N GLU A 225 -3.90 -17.86 9.24
CA GLU A 225 -3.72 -19.24 8.85
C GLU A 225 -2.83 -19.43 7.61
N CYS A 226 -2.57 -18.35 6.85
CA CYS A 226 -1.72 -18.35 5.65
C CYS A 226 -0.38 -17.66 5.84
N ALA A 227 0.00 -17.29 7.05
CA ALA A 227 1.32 -16.83 7.51
C ALA A 227 1.91 -15.49 6.95
N PRO A 228 1.21 -14.41 6.62
CA PRO A 228 -0.20 -14.20 6.36
C PRO A 228 -0.57 -14.10 4.88
N GLY A 229 0.42 -13.86 3.96
CA GLY A 229 0.19 -13.37 2.61
C GLY A 229 -0.40 -14.43 1.67
N ILE A 230 -1.52 -14.11 1.03
CA ILE A 230 -2.16 -14.95 0.01
C ILE A 230 -2.04 -14.30 -1.35
N THR A 231 -2.39 -13.01 -1.45
CA THR A 231 -2.31 -12.24 -2.68
C THR A 231 -1.76 -10.85 -2.40
N GLY A 232 -1.19 -10.22 -3.40
CA GLY A 232 -0.74 -8.84 -3.33
C GLY A 232 -0.59 -8.20 -4.70
N ARG A 233 -0.83 -6.90 -4.78
CA ARG A 233 -0.40 -6.15 -5.96
C ARG A 233 1.12 -6.13 -5.97
N ALA A 234 1.71 -6.32 -7.14
CA ALA A 234 3.15 -6.24 -7.32
C ALA A 234 3.54 -4.89 -7.93
N LEU A 235 4.82 -4.55 -7.88
CA LEU A 235 5.33 -3.33 -8.49
C LEU A 235 5.11 -3.28 -10.01
N ASN A 236 5.14 -4.45 -10.65
CA ASN A 236 4.91 -4.64 -12.09
C ASN A 236 3.47 -5.00 -12.46
N CYS A 237 2.61 -5.24 -11.48
CA CYS A 237 1.20 -5.59 -11.68
C CYS A 237 0.35 -4.93 -10.60
N ASN A 238 0.09 -3.62 -10.77
CA ASN A 238 -0.67 -2.81 -9.83
C ASN A 238 -2.03 -2.42 -10.41
N THR A 239 -2.88 -3.42 -10.67
CA THR A 239 -4.25 -3.19 -11.12
C THR A 239 -5.07 -2.62 -9.96
N PHE A 240 -5.62 -1.42 -10.17
CA PHE A 240 -6.39 -0.68 -9.16
C PHE A 240 -7.66 -1.44 -8.75
N SER A 241 -8.13 -1.19 -7.52
CA SER A 241 -9.34 -1.82 -6.95
C SER A 241 -9.28 -3.35 -6.93
N THR A 242 -8.07 -3.93 -6.92
CA THR A 242 -7.86 -5.38 -6.77
C THR A 242 -6.96 -5.70 -5.58
N ILE A 243 -6.91 -6.97 -5.23
CA ILE A 243 -5.97 -7.50 -4.23
C ILE A 243 -4.72 -8.13 -4.87
N GLY A 244 -4.54 -7.96 -6.17
CA GLY A 244 -3.38 -8.43 -6.91
C GLY A 244 -3.39 -9.92 -7.25
N LEU A 245 -2.21 -10.45 -7.51
CA LEU A 245 -1.98 -11.84 -7.89
C LEU A 245 -1.67 -12.72 -6.67
N PRO A 246 -1.92 -14.05 -6.76
CA PRO A 246 -1.49 -14.98 -5.72
C PRO A 246 0.04 -14.92 -5.51
N VAL A 247 0.45 -15.09 -4.26
CA VAL A 247 1.84 -15.37 -3.90
C VAL A 247 2.20 -16.75 -4.48
N LYS A 248 3.41 -16.91 -4.98
CA LYS A 248 3.87 -18.20 -5.51
C LYS A 248 3.95 -19.25 -4.40
N GLY A 249 3.56 -20.49 -4.71
CA GLY A 249 3.66 -21.63 -3.78
C GLY A 249 2.42 -22.44 -3.63
#